data_6622b530a0726de6530535e340f2dc6a
#
_entry.id   6622b530a0726de6530535e340f2dc6a
#
_cell.length_a   1.000
_cell.length_b   1.000
_cell.length_c   1.000
_cell.angle_alpha   90.00
_cell.angle_beta   90.00
_cell.angle_gamma   90.00
#
_symmetry.space_group_name_H-M   'P 1'
#
loop_
_entity.id
_entity.type
_entity.pdbx_description
1 polymer ?
#
loop_
_entity_poly.entity_id
_entity_poly.type
_entity_poly.pdbx_seq_one_letter_code
_entity_poly.pdbx_strand_id
1 'polypeptide(L)'
;TVESIPYIIASAIIHQGYQWFLLTAYRYGDYTRVYPIARGSGPVVVTIVLLLFFGVNLSTYELLGIIIISIGIISISTQDRHSFFPWIARRNAKAISYALLTGLFIGGYSIVDGYGARASLSALSFMGWSFIVNALIFPILLKVMNKGDVVKRVFSEAKLLFWFGG
;
A
#
# COMPACT_ATOMS: atom_id res chain seq x y z
N THR A 1 -12.16 1.22 -21.50
CA THR A 1 -12.73 2.46 -22.11
C THR A 1 -11.71 3.58 -22.02
N VAL A 2 -11.80 4.56 -22.91
CA VAL A 2 -10.95 5.77 -22.88
C VAL A 2 -11.14 6.53 -21.56
N GLU A 3 -12.34 6.50 -21.01
CA GLU A 3 -12.72 7.15 -19.74
C GLU A 3 -11.99 6.58 -18.52
N SER A 4 -11.53 5.32 -18.57
CA SER A 4 -10.81 4.71 -17.46
C SER A 4 -9.30 5.00 -17.49
N ILE A 5 -8.75 5.49 -18.58
CA ILE A 5 -7.30 5.77 -18.74
C ILE A 5 -6.76 6.75 -17.70
N PRO A 6 -7.43 7.89 -17.41
CA PRO A 6 -6.95 8.82 -16.39
C PRO A 6 -6.81 8.18 -15.01
N TYR A 7 -7.73 7.28 -14.66
CA TYR A 7 -7.70 6.55 -13.38
C TYR A 7 -6.54 5.55 -13.34
N ILE A 8 -6.23 4.85 -14.45
CA ILE A 8 -5.07 3.96 -14.52
C ILE A 8 -3.77 4.73 -14.32
N ILE A 9 -3.64 5.90 -14.95
CA ILE A 9 -2.46 6.76 -14.82
C ILE A 9 -2.34 7.28 -13.38
N ALA A 10 -3.42 7.81 -12.81
CA ALA A 10 -3.44 8.31 -11.44
C ALA A 10 -3.11 7.20 -10.43
N SER A 11 -3.75 6.04 -10.58
CA SER A 11 -3.47 4.85 -9.77
C SER A 11 -2.00 4.45 -9.87
N ALA A 12 -1.44 4.39 -11.07
CA ALA A 12 -0.04 4.04 -11.27
C ALA A 12 0.91 4.99 -10.54
N ILE A 13 0.68 6.30 -10.61
CA ILE A 13 1.50 7.30 -9.90
C ILE A 13 1.42 7.09 -8.38
N ILE A 14 0.23 6.90 -7.85
CA ILE A 14 0.00 6.69 -6.41
C ILE A 14 0.64 5.37 -5.96
N HIS A 15 0.58 4.32 -6.77
CA HIS A 15 1.23 3.04 -6.50
C HIS A 15 2.76 3.16 -6.42
N GLN A 16 3.40 4.01 -7.25
CA GLN A 16 4.83 4.25 -7.11
C GLN A 16 5.17 4.89 -5.76
N GLY A 17 4.35 5.87 -5.32
CA GLY A 17 4.48 6.47 -3.99
C GLY A 17 4.35 5.44 -2.87
N TYR A 18 3.31 4.62 -2.94
CA TYR A 18 3.10 3.51 -1.99
C TYR A 18 4.31 2.58 -1.90
N GLN A 19 4.84 2.11 -3.02
CA GLN A 19 5.98 1.20 -3.05
C GLN A 19 7.24 1.87 -2.50
N TRP A 20 7.47 3.14 -2.84
CA TRP A 20 8.60 3.90 -2.35
C TRP A 20 8.58 4.08 -0.83
N PHE A 21 7.44 4.49 -0.26
CA PHE A 21 7.30 4.67 1.17
C PHE A 21 7.38 3.35 1.93
N LEU A 22 6.81 2.27 1.40
CA LEU A 22 6.89 0.93 1.97
C LEU A 22 8.34 0.44 2.06
N LEU A 23 9.09 0.52 0.95
CA LEU A 23 10.50 0.12 0.93
C LEU A 23 11.35 1.00 1.85
N THR A 24 10.99 2.28 1.99
CA THR A 24 11.68 3.19 2.91
C THR A 24 11.36 2.82 4.35
N ALA A 25 10.11 2.49 4.68
CA ALA A 25 9.71 2.04 6.00
C ALA A 25 10.49 0.80 6.46
N TYR A 26 10.69 -0.18 5.55
CA TYR A 26 11.47 -1.38 5.83
C TYR A 26 12.97 -1.13 6.10
N ARG A 27 13.53 0.00 5.67
CA ARG A 27 14.91 0.38 6.04
C ARG A 27 15.04 0.83 7.48
N TYR A 28 13.96 1.30 8.09
CA TYR A 28 13.95 1.85 9.44
C TYR A 28 13.31 0.93 10.47
N GLY A 29 12.52 -0.06 10.06
CA GLY A 29 11.82 -0.97 10.96
C GLY A 29 11.67 -2.38 10.41
N ASP A 30 11.33 -3.31 11.30
CA ASP A 30 11.15 -4.70 10.96
C ASP A 30 9.88 -4.93 10.13
N TYR A 31 9.95 -5.85 9.19
CA TYR A 31 8.84 -6.23 8.32
C TYR A 31 7.58 -6.60 9.11
N THR A 32 7.73 -7.38 10.17
CA THR A 32 6.63 -7.86 11.02
C THR A 32 5.82 -6.73 11.67
N ARG A 33 6.42 -5.55 11.83
CA ARG A 33 5.76 -4.36 12.39
C ARG A 33 5.29 -3.39 11.31
N VAL A 34 6.16 -3.11 10.36
CA VAL A 34 5.89 -2.12 9.30
C VAL A 34 4.71 -2.57 8.42
N TYR A 35 4.69 -3.85 8.03
CA TYR A 35 3.67 -4.35 7.11
C TYR A 35 2.24 -4.26 7.66
N PRO A 36 1.95 -4.72 8.90
CA PRO A 36 0.61 -4.56 9.48
C PRO A 36 0.16 -3.11 9.60
N ILE A 37 1.06 -2.20 10.03
CA ILE A 37 0.74 -0.78 10.13
C ILE A 37 0.41 -0.20 8.76
N ALA A 38 1.25 -0.45 7.76
CA ALA A 38 1.06 0.06 6.41
C ALA A 38 -0.24 -0.44 5.78
N ARG A 39 -0.52 -1.75 5.89
CA ARG A 39 -1.72 -2.36 5.30
C ARG A 39 -3.00 -2.00 6.03
N GLY A 40 -2.95 -1.88 7.34
CA GLY A 40 -4.14 -1.61 8.13
C GLY A 40 -4.51 -0.16 8.25
N SER A 41 -3.59 0.75 8.04
CA SER A 41 -3.95 2.16 7.95
C SER A 41 -4.68 2.50 6.64
N GLY A 42 -4.54 1.70 5.58
CA GLY A 42 -5.25 1.91 4.32
C GLY A 42 -6.78 2.00 4.44
N PRO A 43 -7.47 0.98 4.97
CA PRO A 43 -8.92 1.03 5.19
C PRO A 43 -9.38 2.21 6.05
N VAL A 44 -8.59 2.55 7.09
CA VAL A 44 -8.88 3.70 7.95
C VAL A 44 -8.82 5.02 7.16
N VAL A 45 -7.79 5.18 6.31
CA VAL A 45 -7.66 6.35 5.43
C VAL A 45 -8.81 6.43 4.45
N VAL A 46 -9.17 5.32 3.78
CA VAL A 46 -10.33 5.28 2.86
C VAL A 46 -11.59 5.73 3.58
N THR A 47 -11.83 5.20 4.77
CA THR A 47 -13.01 5.54 5.57
C THR A 47 -13.05 7.03 5.91
N ILE A 48 -11.95 7.59 6.40
CA ILE A 48 -11.87 9.01 6.75
C ILE A 48 -12.14 9.88 5.52
N VAL A 49 -11.53 9.54 4.38
CA VAL A 49 -11.73 10.31 3.13
C VAL A 49 -13.19 10.23 2.66
N LEU A 50 -13.80 9.05 2.69
CA LEU A 50 -15.19 8.86 2.28
C LEU A 50 -16.17 9.64 3.18
N LEU A 51 -15.93 9.65 4.49
CA LEU A 51 -16.74 10.40 5.45
C LEU A 51 -16.61 11.92 5.27
N LEU A 52 -15.35 12.41 5.17
CA LEU A 52 -15.11 13.86 5.19
C LEU A 52 -15.36 14.54 3.84
N PHE A 53 -15.04 13.87 2.74
CA PHE A 53 -15.08 14.48 1.41
C PHE A 53 -16.25 14.03 0.55
N PHE A 54 -16.79 12.85 0.80
CA PHE A 54 -17.89 12.30 -0.01
C PHE A 54 -19.20 12.17 0.76
N GLY A 55 -19.23 12.50 2.06
CA GLY A 55 -20.44 12.47 2.87
C GLY A 55 -21.11 11.09 2.94
N VAL A 56 -20.32 10.02 2.76
CA VAL A 56 -20.85 8.65 2.78
C VAL A 56 -21.25 8.30 4.20
N ASN A 57 -22.50 7.93 4.40
CA ASN A 57 -22.98 7.41 5.68
C ASN A 57 -22.60 5.95 5.81
N LEU A 58 -21.71 5.66 6.75
CA LEU A 58 -21.34 4.28 7.09
C LEU A 58 -22.35 3.69 8.06
N SER A 59 -22.71 2.44 7.83
CA SER A 59 -23.51 1.70 8.78
C SER A 59 -22.69 1.38 10.05
N THR A 60 -23.38 1.13 11.15
CA THR A 60 -22.73 0.74 12.42
C THR A 60 -21.86 -0.52 12.25
N TYR A 61 -22.25 -1.45 11.40
CA TYR A 61 -21.50 -2.68 11.14
C TYR A 61 -20.20 -2.42 10.37
N GLU A 62 -20.21 -1.48 9.42
CA GLU A 62 -19.01 -1.07 8.69
C GLU A 62 -18.01 -0.39 9.62
N LEU A 63 -18.47 0.52 10.49
CA LEU A 63 -17.63 1.16 11.51
C LEU A 63 -17.03 0.13 12.48
N LEU A 64 -17.83 -0.81 12.99
CA LEU A 64 -17.34 -1.87 13.85
C LEU A 64 -16.28 -2.75 13.13
N GLY A 65 -16.52 -3.10 11.88
CA GLY A 65 -15.55 -3.86 11.08
C GLY A 65 -14.20 -3.13 10.96
N ILE A 66 -14.20 -1.84 10.67
CA ILE A 66 -12.99 -1.02 10.57
C ILE A 66 -12.26 -0.94 11.91
N ILE A 67 -12.99 -0.74 13.01
CA ILE A 67 -12.43 -0.70 14.37
C ILE A 67 -11.77 -2.04 14.70
N ILE A 68 -12.44 -3.16 14.44
CA ILE A 68 -11.91 -4.51 14.70
C ILE A 68 -10.63 -4.76 13.89
N ILE A 69 -10.64 -4.43 12.60
CA ILE A 69 -9.47 -4.55 11.74
C ILE A 69 -8.32 -3.70 12.27
N SER A 70 -8.58 -2.44 12.64
CA SER A 70 -7.58 -1.52 13.18
C SER A 70 -6.96 -2.04 14.48
N ILE A 71 -7.79 -2.53 15.40
CA ILE A 71 -7.32 -3.14 16.66
C ILE A 71 -6.48 -4.39 16.36
N GLY A 72 -6.94 -5.27 15.47
CA GLY A 72 -6.21 -6.46 15.07
C GLY A 72 -4.80 -6.15 14.55
N ILE A 73 -4.67 -5.14 13.70
CA ILE A 73 -3.40 -4.71 13.13
C ILE A 73 -2.49 -4.10 14.18
N ILE A 74 -3.04 -3.25 15.07
CA ILE A 74 -2.29 -2.69 16.19
C ILE A 74 -1.81 -3.82 17.10
N SER A 75 -2.65 -4.79 17.41
CA SER A 75 -2.31 -5.95 18.25
C SER A 75 -1.15 -6.77 17.68
N ILE A 76 -1.16 -7.03 16.36
CA ILE A 76 -0.06 -7.75 15.68
C ILE A 76 1.23 -6.93 15.75
N SER A 77 1.16 -5.61 15.60
CA SER A 77 2.34 -4.73 15.63
C SER A 77 2.96 -4.57 17.02
N THR A 78 2.21 -4.87 18.10
CA THR A 78 2.65 -4.74 19.50
C THR A 78 3.16 -6.04 20.13
N GLN A 79 3.25 -7.13 19.39
CA GLN A 79 3.48 -8.48 19.92
C GLN A 79 4.89 -8.76 20.49
N ASP A 80 5.79 -7.79 20.49
CA ASP A 80 7.05 -7.88 21.23
C ASP A 80 6.83 -7.65 22.73
N ARG A 81 6.91 -8.74 23.46
CA ARG A 81 6.64 -8.86 24.91
C ARG A 81 7.47 -7.98 25.85
N HIS A 82 8.44 -7.20 25.37
CA HIS A 82 9.36 -6.45 26.25
C HIS A 82 9.23 -4.92 26.21
N SER A 83 8.29 -4.37 25.46
CA SER A 83 8.18 -2.90 25.46
C SER A 83 6.79 -2.41 25.05
N PHE A 84 5.98 -2.11 26.04
CA PHE A 84 4.73 -1.37 25.83
C PHE A 84 4.96 0.05 25.27
N PHE A 85 6.22 0.56 25.26
CA PHE A 85 6.58 1.91 24.86
C PHE A 85 7.88 2.17 24.07
N PRO A 86 8.59 1.23 23.44
CA PRO A 86 9.82 1.58 22.70
C PRO A 86 9.60 2.03 21.26
N TRP A 87 8.40 2.21 20.80
CA TRP A 87 8.22 2.78 19.48
C TRP A 87 8.53 4.29 19.42
N ILE A 88 8.80 4.95 20.53
CA ILE A 88 9.19 6.36 20.63
C ILE A 88 10.70 6.56 20.38
N ALA A 89 11.49 5.50 20.30
CA ALA A 89 12.86 5.66 19.83
C ALA A 89 12.87 6.23 18.39
N ARG A 90 13.67 7.26 18.15
CA ARG A 90 13.68 8.03 16.86
C ARG A 90 13.73 7.16 15.60
N ARG A 91 14.34 5.99 15.66
CA ARG A 91 14.42 5.02 14.55
C ARG A 91 13.06 4.40 14.26
N ASN A 92 12.33 4.01 15.31
CA ASN A 92 11.00 3.42 15.18
C ASN A 92 9.96 4.46 14.73
N ALA A 93 10.07 5.72 15.16
CA ALA A 93 9.19 6.79 14.70
C ALA A 93 9.26 7.00 13.19
N LYS A 94 10.46 6.95 12.58
CA LYS A 94 10.61 7.04 11.12
C LYS A 94 9.94 5.87 10.41
N ALA A 95 10.13 4.63 10.90
CA ALA A 95 9.49 3.45 10.31
C ALA A 95 7.97 3.57 10.32
N ILE A 96 7.40 3.99 11.46
CA ILE A 96 5.95 4.20 11.62
C ILE A 96 5.45 5.32 10.71
N SER A 97 6.13 6.45 10.65
CA SER A 97 5.73 7.56 9.79
C SER A 97 5.68 7.13 8.32
N TYR A 98 6.70 6.42 7.83
CA TYR A 98 6.70 5.91 6.47
C TYR A 98 5.66 4.80 6.25
N ALA A 99 5.38 3.96 7.26
CA ALA A 99 4.30 2.97 7.18
C ALA A 99 2.91 3.63 7.11
N LEU A 100 2.67 4.69 7.89
CA LEU A 100 1.42 5.47 7.81
C LEU A 100 1.29 6.21 6.47
N LEU A 101 2.38 6.80 5.95
CA LEU A 101 2.38 7.37 4.60
C LEU A 101 2.07 6.30 3.55
N THR A 102 2.64 5.10 3.69
CA THR A 102 2.30 3.96 2.83
C THR A 102 0.80 3.68 2.86
N GLY A 103 0.18 3.64 4.05
CA GLY A 103 -1.25 3.46 4.21
C GLY A 103 -2.09 4.59 3.60
N LEU A 104 -1.62 5.83 3.68
CA LEU A 104 -2.25 6.96 3.00
C LEU A 104 -2.28 6.75 1.48
N PHE A 105 -1.17 6.32 0.89
CA PHE A 105 -1.11 6.00 -0.54
C PHE A 105 -1.94 4.77 -0.90
N ILE A 106 -2.01 3.75 -0.01
CA ILE A 106 -2.90 2.59 -0.19
C ILE A 106 -4.36 3.06 -0.24
N GLY A 107 -4.78 3.90 0.71
CA GLY A 107 -6.12 4.49 0.70
C GLY A 107 -6.39 5.31 -0.57
N GLY A 108 -5.42 6.12 -0.98
CA GLY A 108 -5.50 6.95 -2.18
C GLY A 108 -5.72 6.13 -3.46
N TYR A 109 -4.87 5.15 -3.74
CA TYR A 109 -5.06 4.34 -4.96
C TYR A 109 -6.33 3.48 -4.87
N SER A 110 -6.72 3.00 -3.69
CA SER A 110 -7.95 2.22 -3.53
C SER A 110 -9.19 3.01 -3.93
N ILE A 111 -9.24 4.30 -3.59
CA ILE A 111 -10.32 5.21 -4.01
C ILE A 111 -10.28 5.42 -5.52
N VAL A 112 -9.12 5.73 -6.08
CA VAL A 112 -8.95 5.95 -7.52
C VAL A 112 -9.32 4.69 -8.32
N ASP A 113 -8.86 3.52 -7.87
CA ASP A 113 -9.18 2.23 -8.50
C ASP A 113 -10.67 1.91 -8.42
N GLY A 114 -11.32 2.26 -7.30
CA GLY A 114 -12.76 2.11 -7.16
C GLY A 114 -13.54 2.94 -8.17
N TYR A 115 -13.14 4.19 -8.41
CA TYR A 115 -13.75 5.03 -9.46
C TYR A 115 -13.39 4.55 -10.85
N GLY A 116 -12.14 4.18 -11.10
CA GLY A 116 -11.69 3.67 -12.40
C GLY A 116 -12.39 2.38 -12.80
N ALA A 117 -12.58 1.46 -11.86
CA ALA A 117 -13.32 0.23 -12.09
C ALA A 117 -14.79 0.48 -12.47
N ARG A 118 -15.43 1.49 -11.87
CA ARG A 118 -16.80 1.90 -12.21
C ARG A 118 -16.89 2.62 -13.56
N ALA A 119 -15.87 3.41 -13.92
CA ALA A 119 -15.80 4.09 -15.21
C ALA A 119 -15.44 3.15 -16.36
N SER A 120 -14.98 1.94 -16.06
CA SER A 120 -14.66 0.92 -17.06
C SER A 120 -15.86 0.01 -17.35
N LEU A 121 -15.91 -0.57 -18.55
CA LEU A 121 -16.94 -1.56 -18.90
C LEU A 121 -16.75 -2.88 -18.12
N SER A 122 -15.54 -3.14 -17.61
CA SER A 122 -15.19 -4.33 -16.86
C SER A 122 -14.15 -4.01 -15.78
N ALA A 123 -14.51 -4.20 -14.53
CA ALA A 123 -13.59 -4.02 -13.40
C ALA A 123 -12.35 -4.92 -13.51
N LEU A 124 -12.53 -6.15 -14.03
CA LEU A 124 -11.42 -7.08 -14.25
C LEU A 124 -10.42 -6.57 -15.28
N SER A 125 -10.92 -5.99 -16.40
CA SER A 125 -10.05 -5.38 -17.42
C SER A 125 -9.31 -4.16 -16.88
N PHE A 126 -9.98 -3.32 -16.09
CA PHE A 126 -9.35 -2.17 -15.43
C PHE A 126 -8.21 -2.62 -14.50
N MET A 127 -8.47 -3.59 -13.63
CA MET A 127 -7.47 -4.12 -12.71
C MET A 127 -6.30 -4.76 -13.46
N GLY A 128 -6.58 -5.55 -14.52
CA GLY A 128 -5.54 -6.16 -15.34
C GLY A 128 -4.58 -5.12 -15.93
N TRP A 129 -5.12 -4.05 -16.53
CA TRP A 129 -4.31 -2.97 -17.07
C TRP A 129 -3.54 -2.20 -15.97
N SER A 130 -4.17 -1.92 -14.84
CA SER A 130 -3.52 -1.27 -13.69
C SER A 130 -2.33 -2.10 -13.20
N PHE A 131 -2.47 -3.43 -13.08
CA PHE A 131 -1.36 -4.30 -12.67
C PHE A 131 -0.23 -4.32 -13.69
N ILE A 132 -0.53 -4.43 -15.00
CA ILE A 132 0.48 -4.41 -16.07
C ILE A 132 1.27 -3.10 -16.02
N VAL A 133 0.58 -1.96 -15.97
CA VAL A 133 1.21 -0.65 -15.93
C VAL A 133 2.10 -0.50 -14.69
N ASN A 134 1.61 -0.90 -13.51
CA ASN A 134 2.39 -0.85 -12.27
C ASN A 134 3.62 -1.78 -12.31
N ALA A 135 3.46 -2.99 -12.83
CA ALA A 135 4.57 -3.96 -12.97
C ALA A 135 5.69 -3.46 -13.89
N LEU A 136 5.35 -2.65 -14.90
CA LEU A 136 6.33 -2.08 -15.83
C LEU A 136 7.00 -0.82 -15.30
N ILE A 137 6.23 0.09 -14.68
CA ILE A 137 6.73 1.40 -14.26
C ILE A 137 7.76 1.27 -13.13
N PHE A 138 7.52 0.43 -12.13
CA PHE A 138 8.39 0.39 -10.95
C PHE A 138 9.82 -0.07 -11.25
N PRO A 139 10.07 -1.16 -11.99
CA PRO A 139 11.42 -1.54 -12.40
C PRO A 139 12.11 -0.47 -13.26
N ILE A 140 11.37 0.19 -14.16
CA ILE A 140 11.90 1.27 -15.00
C ILE A 140 12.34 2.44 -14.12
N LEU A 141 11.49 2.84 -13.16
CA LEU A 141 11.80 3.93 -12.22
C LEU A 141 13.07 3.61 -11.41
N LEU A 142 13.20 2.40 -10.88
CA LEU A 142 14.38 1.97 -10.14
C LEU A 142 15.64 1.99 -11.02
N LYS A 143 15.54 1.59 -12.27
CA LYS A 143 16.65 1.64 -13.23
C LYS A 143 17.08 3.08 -13.53
N VAL A 144 16.14 3.98 -13.79
CA VAL A 144 16.40 5.40 -14.03
C VAL A 144 17.07 6.07 -12.82
N MET A 145 16.69 5.65 -11.61
CA MET A 145 17.28 6.15 -10.37
C MET A 145 18.64 5.52 -10.01
N ASN A 146 19.26 4.76 -10.89
CA ASN A 146 20.54 4.06 -10.65
C ASN A 146 20.53 3.15 -9.41
N LYS A 147 19.37 2.59 -9.04
CA LYS A 147 19.24 1.65 -7.90
C LYS A 147 19.62 0.21 -8.26
N GLY A 148 20.26 0.02 -9.40
CA GLY A 148 20.69 -1.28 -9.91
C GLY A 148 19.67 -1.92 -10.86
N ASP A 149 20.09 -2.95 -11.57
CA ASP A 149 19.22 -3.73 -12.44
C ASP A 149 18.47 -4.78 -11.61
N VAL A 150 17.32 -4.34 -11.04
CA VAL A 150 16.49 -5.18 -10.18
C VAL A 150 16.01 -6.42 -10.93
N VAL A 151 15.66 -6.28 -12.22
CA VAL A 151 15.23 -7.40 -13.06
C VAL A 151 16.32 -8.44 -13.17
N LYS A 152 17.56 -8.02 -13.45
CA LYS A 152 18.71 -8.91 -13.53
C LYS A 152 19.00 -9.60 -12.19
N ARG A 153 18.89 -8.88 -11.06
CA ARG A 153 19.07 -9.44 -9.73
C ARG A 153 17.98 -10.46 -9.37
N VAL A 154 16.71 -10.18 -9.67
CA VAL A 154 15.61 -11.13 -9.45
C VAL A 154 15.85 -12.43 -10.23
N PHE A 155 16.24 -12.32 -11.49
CA PHE A 155 16.51 -13.51 -12.31
C PHE A 155 17.79 -14.26 -11.89
N SER A 156 18.82 -13.60 -11.35
CA SER A 156 20.06 -14.24 -10.95
C SER A 156 20.06 -14.78 -9.51
N GLU A 157 19.51 -14.02 -8.56
CA GLU A 157 19.62 -14.30 -7.13
C GLU A 157 18.34 -14.92 -6.54
N ALA A 158 17.16 -14.58 -7.07
CA ALA A 158 15.87 -15.02 -6.53
C ALA A 158 15.15 -16.05 -7.43
N LYS A 159 15.87 -16.71 -8.34
CA LYS A 159 15.34 -17.58 -9.38
C LYS A 159 14.34 -18.64 -8.86
N LEU A 160 14.66 -19.32 -7.78
CA LEU A 160 13.80 -20.33 -7.16
C LEU A 160 12.68 -19.68 -6.32
N LEU A 161 13.00 -18.67 -5.52
CA LEU A 161 12.03 -17.96 -4.68
C LEU A 161 10.99 -17.20 -5.50
N PHE A 162 11.37 -16.67 -6.66
CA PHE A 162 10.46 -15.99 -7.58
C PHE A 162 9.39 -16.94 -8.16
N TRP A 163 9.79 -18.18 -8.49
CA TRP A 163 8.88 -19.16 -9.11
C TRP A 163 8.03 -19.94 -8.08
N PHE A 164 8.51 -20.10 -6.85
CA PHE A 164 7.86 -20.94 -5.83
C PHE A 164 7.39 -20.18 -4.59
N GLY A 165 7.70 -18.91 -4.44
CA GLY A 165 7.43 -18.10 -3.24
C GLY A 165 6.48 -16.93 -3.45
N GLY A 166 5.81 -16.87 -4.57
CA GLY A 166 4.83 -15.81 -4.90
C GLY A 166 3.45 -16.08 -4.34
#